data_3679c82b232ac8e61e20f64ca7b2619b
#
_entry.id   3679c82b232ac8e61e20f64ca7b2619b
#
_cell.length_a   1.000
_cell.length_b   1.000
_cell.length_c   1.000
_cell.angle_alpha   90.00
_cell.angle_beta   90.00
_cell.angle_gamma   90.00
#
_symmetry.space_group_name_H-M   'P 1'
#
loop_
_entity.id
_entity.type
_entity.pdbx_description
1 polymer ?
#
loop_
_entity_poly.entity_id
_entity_poly.type
_entity_poly.pdbx_seq_one_letter_code
_entity_poly.pdbx_strand_id
1 'polypeptide(L)'
;MHKIFWGILALWLIAFPSAAKQIAIVIDDVGNHKRDLQLLELPGQLSFSILPHTPYSQQFAFMASRANKELLLHIPMQSLQEKALGPGALTLDMNKWQLQSTLGHALATLPQVKGVNNHMGSALTQYVQPMKWTMEVLKKRGLFFLDSRTTEHTQAQTVANLYGVENIGRHIFLDNEPTFAALTQQLEALKARADSEQFAIAIAHPYPQTVAFLKTALLELVAQGYELVPISQLVESKYIQLAERQQHQADFLIPTSD
;
A
#
# COMPACT_ATOMS: atom_id res chain seq x y z
N MET A 1 -52.50 -24.01 46.70
CA MET A 1 -52.03 -24.30 45.35
C MET A 1 -51.23 -23.11 44.82
N HIS A 2 -49.89 -23.16 44.93
CA HIS A 2 -49.01 -22.05 44.45
C HIS A 2 -48.47 -22.44 43.08
N LYS A 3 -48.81 -21.62 42.05
CA LYS A 3 -48.27 -21.76 40.70
C LYS A 3 -46.96 -20.97 40.60
N ILE A 4 -45.84 -21.68 40.50
CA ILE A 4 -44.52 -21.07 40.22
C ILE A 4 -44.41 -20.80 38.73
N PHE A 5 -44.35 -19.53 38.34
CA PHE A 5 -44.08 -19.12 36.94
C PHE A 5 -42.56 -19.08 36.73
N TRP A 6 -42.04 -19.99 35.92
CA TRP A 6 -40.66 -19.96 35.44
C TRP A 6 -40.58 -19.03 34.22
N GLY A 7 -40.06 -17.83 34.42
CA GLY A 7 -39.74 -16.90 33.34
C GLY A 7 -38.44 -17.35 32.64
N ILE A 8 -38.56 -17.79 31.41
CA ILE A 8 -37.38 -18.07 30.55
C ILE A 8 -36.82 -16.75 30.10
N LEU A 9 -35.67 -16.37 30.66
CA LEU A 9 -34.89 -15.21 30.23
C LEU A 9 -34.12 -15.60 28.94
N ALA A 10 -34.64 -15.21 27.77
CA ALA A 10 -33.95 -15.40 26.50
C ALA A 10 -32.80 -14.40 26.40
N LEU A 11 -31.57 -14.87 26.60
CA LEU A 11 -30.36 -14.09 26.34
C LEU A 11 -30.19 -13.93 24.83
N TRP A 12 -30.48 -12.76 24.31
CA TRP A 12 -30.12 -12.40 22.94
C TRP A 12 -28.61 -12.16 22.88
N LEU A 13 -27.86 -13.12 22.33
CA LEU A 13 -26.48 -12.92 21.94
C LEU A 13 -26.46 -11.93 20.77
N ILE A 14 -26.16 -10.68 21.06
CA ILE A 14 -25.84 -9.68 20.04
C ILE A 14 -24.48 -10.06 19.46
N ALA A 15 -24.48 -10.77 18.32
CA ALA A 15 -23.27 -10.99 17.54
C ALA A 15 -22.87 -9.63 16.93
N PHE A 16 -21.86 -9.00 17.48
CA PHE A 16 -21.22 -7.86 16.83
C PHE A 16 -20.60 -8.38 15.53
N PRO A 17 -20.91 -7.78 14.36
CA PRO A 17 -20.23 -8.16 13.14
C PRO A 17 -18.73 -7.95 13.32
N SER A 18 -17.94 -9.02 13.26
CA SER A 18 -16.50 -8.89 13.16
C SER A 18 -16.18 -8.11 11.90
N ALA A 19 -15.42 -7.03 12.02
CA ALA A 19 -14.99 -6.27 10.86
C ALA A 19 -14.26 -7.21 9.90
N ALA A 20 -14.59 -7.12 8.60
CA ALA A 20 -13.93 -7.94 7.59
C ALA A 20 -12.43 -7.63 7.56
N LYS A 21 -11.61 -8.67 7.46
CA LYS A 21 -10.16 -8.54 7.38
C LYS A 21 -9.80 -7.94 6.03
N GLN A 22 -8.97 -6.90 6.05
CA GLN A 22 -8.67 -6.11 4.87
C GLN A 22 -7.37 -6.56 4.18
N ILE A 23 -7.42 -6.69 2.87
CA ILE A 23 -6.26 -6.98 2.04
C ILE A 23 -6.12 -5.89 0.98
N ALA A 24 -4.96 -5.22 0.95
CA ALA A 24 -4.58 -4.35 -0.15
C ALA A 24 -3.55 -5.05 -1.04
N ILE A 25 -3.81 -5.04 -2.35
CA ILE A 25 -2.87 -5.55 -3.36
C ILE A 25 -2.50 -4.39 -4.28
N VAL A 26 -1.20 -4.12 -4.37
CA VAL A 26 -0.62 -3.10 -5.24
C VAL A 26 0.06 -3.79 -6.40
N ILE A 27 -0.26 -3.39 -7.63
CA ILE A 27 0.43 -3.87 -8.83
C ILE A 27 1.46 -2.83 -9.24
N ASP A 28 2.74 -3.14 -9.03
CA ASP A 28 3.89 -2.30 -9.37
C ASP A 28 4.29 -2.43 -10.85
N ASP A 29 5.26 -1.64 -11.30
CA ASP A 29 5.88 -1.66 -12.65
C ASP A 29 4.92 -1.41 -13.81
N VAL A 30 3.79 -0.78 -13.58
CA VAL A 30 2.77 -0.51 -14.59
C VAL A 30 3.20 0.63 -15.52
N GLY A 31 2.90 0.50 -16.82
CA GLY A 31 3.06 1.55 -17.83
C GLY A 31 4.12 1.27 -18.90
N ASN A 32 4.86 0.19 -18.81
CA ASN A 32 5.86 -0.20 -19.81
C ASN A 32 5.21 -0.84 -21.07
N HIS A 33 4.10 -1.53 -20.91
CA HIS A 33 3.52 -2.33 -21.98
C HIS A 33 2.04 -2.00 -22.19
N LYS A 34 1.59 -2.02 -23.45
CA LYS A 34 0.16 -1.85 -23.79
C LYS A 34 -0.73 -2.88 -23.10
N ARG A 35 -0.22 -4.10 -22.88
CA ARG A 35 -0.95 -5.16 -22.19
C ARG A 35 -1.28 -4.82 -20.73
N ASP A 36 -0.57 -3.87 -20.11
CA ASP A 36 -0.83 -3.46 -18.73
C ASP A 36 -2.26 -2.90 -18.57
N LEU A 37 -2.85 -2.37 -19.66
CA LEU A 37 -4.25 -1.92 -19.67
C LEU A 37 -5.26 -3.02 -19.28
N GLN A 38 -4.92 -4.30 -19.50
CA GLN A 38 -5.76 -5.44 -19.09
C GLN A 38 -5.82 -5.62 -17.55
N LEU A 39 -4.88 -5.02 -16.79
CA LEU A 39 -4.92 -5.05 -15.33
C LEU A 39 -6.17 -4.37 -14.77
N LEU A 40 -6.74 -3.42 -15.51
CA LEU A 40 -7.96 -2.71 -15.10
C LEU A 40 -9.20 -3.61 -15.08
N GLU A 41 -9.14 -4.78 -15.74
CA GLU A 41 -10.19 -5.82 -15.74
C GLU A 41 -10.14 -6.73 -14.51
N LEU A 42 -9.06 -6.65 -13.69
CA LEU A 42 -8.96 -7.43 -12.48
C LEU A 42 -10.06 -7.04 -11.47
N PRO A 43 -10.71 -8.03 -10.85
CA PRO A 43 -11.80 -7.78 -9.92
C PRO A 43 -11.29 -7.13 -8.61
N GLY A 44 -12.19 -6.43 -7.92
CA GLY A 44 -11.92 -5.82 -6.61
C GLY A 44 -11.23 -4.47 -6.67
N GLN A 45 -10.96 -3.93 -5.49
CA GLN A 45 -10.28 -2.65 -5.31
C GLN A 45 -8.77 -2.89 -5.21
N LEU A 46 -8.07 -2.65 -6.31
CA LEU A 46 -6.61 -2.76 -6.38
C LEU A 46 -6.00 -1.38 -6.54
N SER A 47 -4.77 -1.21 -6.07
CA SER A 47 -3.95 -0.03 -6.32
C SER A 47 -2.91 -0.32 -7.40
N PHE A 48 -2.65 0.63 -8.28
CA PHE A 48 -1.70 0.48 -9.37
C PHE A 48 -0.58 1.51 -9.24
N SER A 49 0.64 1.03 -9.26
CA SER A 49 1.83 1.84 -9.10
C SER A 49 2.54 1.97 -10.45
N ILE A 50 2.56 3.20 -10.95
CA ILE A 50 2.90 3.51 -12.34
C ILE A 50 4.31 4.08 -12.41
N LEU A 51 5.17 3.46 -13.22
CA LEU A 51 6.49 3.99 -13.57
C LEU A 51 6.33 5.30 -14.37
N PRO A 52 6.96 6.40 -13.95
CA PRO A 52 6.89 7.65 -14.70
C PRO A 52 7.65 7.56 -16.02
N HIS A 53 7.27 8.41 -16.99
CA HIS A 53 7.96 8.56 -18.28
C HIS A 53 8.02 7.27 -19.12
N THR A 54 7.16 6.30 -18.86
CA THR A 54 7.04 5.07 -19.66
C THR A 54 5.99 5.24 -20.77
N PRO A 55 6.04 4.43 -21.85
CA PRO A 55 5.22 4.66 -23.06
C PRO A 55 3.71 4.68 -22.81
N TYR A 56 3.22 3.94 -21.79
CA TYR A 56 1.78 3.79 -21.53
C TYR A 56 1.37 4.38 -20.17
N SER A 57 2.27 5.01 -19.42
CA SER A 57 2.00 5.52 -18.07
C SER A 57 0.80 6.48 -18.02
N GLN A 58 0.77 7.48 -18.89
CA GLN A 58 -0.32 8.47 -18.91
C GLN A 58 -1.64 7.87 -19.43
N GLN A 59 -1.58 6.99 -20.44
CA GLN A 59 -2.77 6.30 -20.93
C GLN A 59 -3.38 5.40 -19.86
N PHE A 60 -2.53 4.63 -19.17
CA PHE A 60 -2.98 3.80 -18.06
C PHE A 60 -3.62 4.65 -16.95
N ALA A 61 -2.93 5.72 -16.51
CA ALA A 61 -3.43 6.61 -15.47
C ALA A 61 -4.79 7.22 -15.82
N PHE A 62 -4.97 7.66 -17.07
CA PHE A 62 -6.24 8.19 -17.53
C PHE A 62 -7.36 7.14 -17.46
N MET A 63 -7.14 5.94 -17.96
CA MET A 63 -8.14 4.87 -17.98
C MET A 63 -8.45 4.36 -16.56
N ALA A 64 -7.43 4.18 -15.73
CA ALA A 64 -7.57 3.76 -14.34
C ALA A 64 -8.40 4.76 -13.51
N SER A 65 -8.14 6.06 -13.68
CA SER A 65 -8.93 7.11 -13.01
C SER A 65 -10.40 7.06 -13.41
N ARG A 66 -10.70 6.81 -14.67
CA ARG A 66 -12.10 6.65 -15.14
C ARG A 66 -12.76 5.38 -14.61
N ALA A 67 -11.98 4.36 -14.31
CA ALA A 67 -12.43 3.11 -13.68
C ALA A 67 -12.44 3.17 -12.15
N ASN A 68 -12.25 4.36 -11.55
CA ASN A 68 -12.15 4.59 -10.09
C ASN A 68 -11.10 3.68 -9.42
N LYS A 69 -9.99 3.38 -10.11
CA LYS A 69 -8.87 2.64 -9.54
C LYS A 69 -7.87 3.60 -8.90
N GLU A 70 -7.30 3.18 -7.79
CA GLU A 70 -6.29 3.96 -7.08
C GLU A 70 -4.92 3.90 -7.78
N LEU A 71 -4.24 5.04 -7.80
CA LEU A 71 -2.94 5.21 -8.46
C LEU A 71 -1.88 5.71 -7.50
N LEU A 72 -0.68 5.15 -7.62
CA LEU A 72 0.56 5.59 -6.99
C LEU A 72 1.60 5.90 -8.07
N LEU A 73 2.52 6.80 -7.75
CA LEU A 73 3.75 6.97 -8.52
C LEU A 73 4.77 5.91 -8.08
N HIS A 74 5.20 5.06 -8.99
CA HIS A 74 6.28 4.09 -8.77
C HIS A 74 7.62 4.72 -9.14
N ILE A 75 8.23 5.45 -8.20
CA ILE A 75 9.44 6.22 -8.50
C ILE A 75 10.69 5.33 -8.47
N PRO A 76 11.48 5.26 -9.56
CA PRO A 76 12.73 4.51 -9.56
C PRO A 76 13.72 5.14 -8.56
N MET A 77 14.33 4.29 -7.74
CA MET A 77 15.33 4.67 -6.76
C MET A 77 16.55 3.77 -6.86
N GLN A 78 17.73 4.32 -6.63
CA GLN A 78 18.98 3.58 -6.72
C GLN A 78 18.99 2.31 -5.87
N SER A 79 19.39 1.20 -6.48
CA SER A 79 19.54 -0.11 -5.82
C SER A 79 21.02 -0.42 -5.52
N LEU A 80 21.24 -1.39 -4.63
CA LEU A 80 22.58 -1.94 -4.37
C LEU A 80 23.13 -2.74 -5.56
N GLN A 81 22.23 -3.24 -6.42
CA GLN A 81 22.59 -3.90 -7.64
C GLN A 81 22.66 -2.87 -8.76
N GLU A 82 23.69 -2.95 -9.61
CA GLU A 82 23.88 -2.08 -10.78
C GLU A 82 22.89 -2.46 -11.91
N LYS A 83 21.59 -2.30 -11.65
CA LYS A 83 20.52 -2.49 -12.64
C LYS A 83 20.12 -1.14 -13.22
N ALA A 84 19.73 -1.14 -14.49
CA ALA A 84 19.15 0.04 -15.13
C ALA A 84 17.87 0.45 -14.38
N LEU A 85 17.84 1.69 -13.86
CA LEU A 85 16.76 2.18 -13.02
C LEU A 85 15.55 2.68 -13.82
N GLY A 86 15.73 2.97 -15.09
CA GLY A 86 14.71 3.63 -15.90
C GLY A 86 14.73 5.17 -15.79
N PRO A 87 13.89 5.85 -16.57
CA PRO A 87 13.87 7.31 -16.62
C PRO A 87 13.32 7.91 -15.33
N GLY A 88 13.87 9.05 -14.92
CA GLY A 88 13.44 9.77 -13.73
C GLY A 88 13.85 9.15 -12.40
N ALA A 89 14.90 8.32 -12.42
CA ALA A 89 15.41 7.67 -11.21
C ALA A 89 16.01 8.67 -10.23
N LEU A 90 15.79 8.42 -8.94
CA LEU A 90 16.45 9.12 -7.84
C LEU A 90 17.72 8.37 -7.46
N THR A 91 18.85 9.09 -7.36
CA THR A 91 20.17 8.50 -7.10
C THR A 91 20.88 9.21 -5.94
N LEU A 92 21.89 8.54 -5.36
CA LEU A 92 22.62 9.05 -4.18
C LEU A 92 23.56 10.19 -4.48
N ASP A 93 23.97 10.38 -5.72
CA ASP A 93 24.80 11.49 -6.18
C ASP A 93 24.02 12.80 -6.42
N MET A 94 22.69 12.73 -6.42
CA MET A 94 21.84 13.92 -6.55
C MET A 94 21.92 14.81 -5.32
N ASN A 95 22.04 16.12 -5.54
CA ASN A 95 21.78 17.09 -4.49
C ASN A 95 20.27 17.28 -4.27
N LYS A 96 19.91 18.05 -3.23
CA LYS A 96 18.50 18.30 -2.85
C LYS A 96 17.66 18.81 -4.03
N TRP A 97 18.18 19.81 -4.74
CA TRP A 97 17.43 20.42 -5.84
C TRP A 97 17.20 19.45 -6.99
N GLN A 98 18.22 18.69 -7.37
CA GLN A 98 18.12 17.66 -8.41
C GLN A 98 17.09 16.59 -8.04
N LEU A 99 17.18 16.01 -6.85
CA LEU A 99 16.26 14.98 -6.40
C LEU A 99 14.82 15.48 -6.35
N GLN A 100 14.59 16.66 -5.75
CA GLN A 100 13.24 17.21 -5.63
C GLN A 100 12.66 17.65 -6.97
N SER A 101 13.49 18.17 -7.89
CA SER A 101 13.08 18.50 -9.24
C SER A 101 12.70 17.26 -10.04
N THR A 102 13.53 16.19 -9.97
CA THR A 102 13.26 14.91 -10.65
C THR A 102 11.94 14.29 -10.17
N LEU A 103 11.75 14.19 -8.85
CA LEU A 103 10.51 13.69 -8.27
C LEU A 103 9.31 14.58 -8.63
N GLY A 104 9.51 15.90 -8.61
CA GLY A 104 8.48 16.87 -8.99
C GLY A 104 8.03 16.75 -10.44
N HIS A 105 8.94 16.51 -11.37
CA HIS A 105 8.63 16.24 -12.78
C HIS A 105 7.89 14.93 -12.95
N ALA A 106 8.32 13.85 -12.27
CA ALA A 106 7.63 12.57 -12.31
C ALA A 106 6.17 12.69 -11.83
N LEU A 107 5.94 13.38 -10.69
CA LEU A 107 4.61 13.64 -10.15
C LEU A 107 3.76 14.52 -11.09
N ALA A 108 4.36 15.44 -11.83
CA ALA A 108 3.64 16.28 -12.78
C ALA A 108 3.09 15.48 -13.99
N THR A 109 3.71 14.35 -14.33
CA THR A 109 3.21 13.47 -15.41
C THR A 109 2.02 12.60 -14.99
N LEU A 110 1.80 12.43 -13.68
CA LEU A 110 0.77 11.56 -13.09
C LEU A 110 0.04 12.30 -11.94
N PRO A 111 -0.68 13.39 -12.24
CA PRO A 111 -1.31 14.23 -11.22
C PRO A 111 -2.44 13.55 -10.42
N GLN A 112 -2.90 12.36 -10.86
CA GLN A 112 -3.99 11.62 -10.23
C GLN A 112 -3.53 10.73 -9.06
N VAL A 113 -2.22 10.59 -8.83
CA VAL A 113 -1.70 9.69 -7.79
C VAL A 113 -2.02 10.19 -6.39
N LYS A 114 -2.32 9.26 -5.49
CA LYS A 114 -2.57 9.54 -4.07
C LYS A 114 -1.36 9.30 -3.17
N GLY A 115 -0.39 8.55 -3.68
CA GLY A 115 0.82 8.21 -2.95
C GLY A 115 1.98 7.91 -3.88
N VAL A 116 3.10 7.59 -3.26
CA VAL A 116 4.35 7.22 -3.95
C VAL A 116 4.90 5.96 -3.30
N ASN A 117 5.44 5.04 -4.12
CA ASN A 117 6.27 3.96 -3.61
C ASN A 117 7.58 3.85 -4.40
N ASN A 118 8.54 3.13 -3.85
CA ASN A 118 9.85 2.96 -4.47
C ASN A 118 9.86 1.74 -5.41
N HIS A 119 10.23 1.98 -6.70
CA HIS A 119 10.74 0.95 -7.58
C HIS A 119 12.20 0.70 -7.26
N MET A 120 12.58 -0.56 -6.97
CA MET A 120 13.90 -0.86 -6.41
C MET A 120 14.15 -0.06 -5.12
N GLY A 121 15.29 0.65 -5.02
CA GLY A 121 15.59 1.55 -3.92
C GLY A 121 16.37 0.92 -2.77
N SER A 122 16.86 -0.31 -2.93
CA SER A 122 17.61 -1.01 -1.88
C SER A 122 18.89 -0.31 -1.43
N ALA A 123 19.42 0.64 -2.21
CA ALA A 123 20.49 1.55 -1.77
C ALA A 123 19.91 2.85 -1.21
N LEU A 124 19.12 3.59 -1.99
CA LEU A 124 18.71 4.95 -1.64
C LEU A 124 17.87 5.00 -0.37
N THR A 125 16.96 4.05 -0.15
CA THR A 125 16.07 4.03 1.02
C THR A 125 16.79 3.84 2.35
N GLN A 126 18.06 3.39 2.36
CA GLN A 126 18.86 3.28 3.57
C GLN A 126 19.39 4.63 4.07
N TYR A 127 19.39 5.69 3.26
CA TYR A 127 19.97 6.97 3.60
C TYR A 127 18.91 7.98 4.01
N VAL A 128 19.06 8.50 5.22
CA VAL A 128 18.13 9.49 5.80
C VAL A 128 18.02 10.73 4.93
N GLN A 129 19.14 11.23 4.37
CA GLN A 129 19.15 12.52 3.70
C GLN A 129 18.33 12.53 2.38
N PRO A 130 18.49 11.61 1.42
CA PRO A 130 17.65 11.58 0.23
C PRO A 130 16.18 11.24 0.57
N MET A 131 15.93 10.36 1.56
CA MET A 131 14.57 10.11 2.02
C MET A 131 13.91 11.35 2.64
N LYS A 132 14.64 12.14 3.41
CA LYS A 132 14.18 13.44 3.91
C LYS A 132 13.73 14.35 2.76
N TRP A 133 14.55 14.52 1.73
CA TRP A 133 14.22 15.37 0.58
C TRP A 133 13.00 14.84 -0.18
N THR A 134 12.85 13.52 -0.26
CA THR A 134 11.66 12.87 -0.82
C THR A 134 10.43 13.20 0.03
N MET A 135 10.48 13.01 1.35
CA MET A 135 9.34 13.24 2.24
C MET A 135 8.92 14.72 2.30
N GLU A 136 9.86 15.67 2.17
CA GLU A 136 9.54 17.10 2.05
C GLU A 136 8.62 17.38 0.83
N VAL A 137 8.86 16.74 -0.31
CA VAL A 137 8.01 16.88 -1.51
C VAL A 137 6.64 16.26 -1.28
N LEU A 138 6.59 15.04 -0.70
CA LEU A 138 5.34 14.33 -0.46
C LEU A 138 4.45 15.09 0.54
N LYS A 139 5.03 15.57 1.65
CA LYS A 139 4.32 16.38 2.65
C LYS A 139 3.68 17.61 2.04
N LYS A 140 4.43 18.34 1.22
CA LYS A 140 3.92 19.56 0.54
C LYS A 140 2.75 19.28 -0.40
N ARG A 141 2.67 18.04 -0.93
CA ARG A 141 1.64 17.62 -1.90
C ARG A 141 0.50 16.82 -1.27
N GLY A 142 0.56 16.51 0.03
CA GLY A 142 -0.42 15.68 0.72
C GLY A 142 -0.45 14.23 0.22
N LEU A 143 0.72 13.68 -0.17
CA LEU A 143 0.84 12.32 -0.67
C LEU A 143 1.40 11.41 0.42
N PHE A 144 0.88 10.18 0.51
CA PHE A 144 1.43 9.16 1.40
C PHE A 144 2.62 8.42 0.74
N PHE A 145 3.39 7.70 1.57
CA PHE A 145 4.47 6.84 1.09
C PHE A 145 4.20 5.37 1.43
N LEU A 146 4.24 4.50 0.42
CA LEU A 146 4.27 3.05 0.57
C LEU A 146 5.72 2.57 0.46
N ASP A 147 6.30 2.10 1.56
CA ASP A 147 7.63 1.49 1.54
C ASP A 147 7.54 0.07 0.97
N SER A 148 8.09 -0.12 -0.23
CA SER A 148 8.17 -1.45 -0.88
C SER A 148 9.13 -2.41 -0.15
N ARG A 149 9.92 -1.91 0.82
CA ARG A 149 10.85 -2.69 1.66
C ARG A 149 11.72 -3.63 0.84
N THR A 150 12.41 -3.09 -0.16
CA THR A 150 13.36 -3.83 -1.00
C THR A 150 14.68 -4.12 -0.29
N THR A 151 14.84 -3.62 0.93
CA THR A 151 15.91 -3.91 1.89
C THR A 151 15.33 -3.86 3.30
N GLU A 152 15.86 -4.67 4.21
CA GLU A 152 15.51 -4.62 5.64
C GLU A 152 16.06 -3.36 6.34
N HIS A 153 17.08 -2.72 5.74
CA HIS A 153 17.73 -1.51 6.28
C HIS A 153 17.05 -0.21 5.85
N THR A 154 15.88 -0.27 5.26
CA THR A 154 15.15 0.93 4.83
C THR A 154 14.88 1.90 5.98
N GLN A 155 15.12 3.20 5.75
CA GLN A 155 14.80 4.30 6.66
C GLN A 155 13.51 5.03 6.24
N ALA A 156 12.86 4.57 5.16
CA ALA A 156 11.78 5.30 4.53
C ALA A 156 10.62 5.61 5.50
N GLN A 157 10.11 4.60 6.23
CA GLN A 157 9.01 4.82 7.18
C GLN A 157 9.45 5.65 8.40
N THR A 158 10.67 5.46 8.90
CA THR A 158 11.23 6.26 10.00
C THR A 158 11.28 7.73 9.63
N VAL A 159 11.81 8.03 8.43
CA VAL A 159 11.90 9.40 7.93
C VAL A 159 10.52 9.97 7.61
N ALA A 160 9.62 9.19 7.02
CA ALA A 160 8.25 9.62 6.76
C ALA A 160 7.54 10.05 8.06
N ASN A 161 7.63 9.25 9.12
CA ASN A 161 7.07 9.58 10.42
C ASN A 161 7.66 10.87 11.00
N LEU A 162 8.99 11.04 10.91
CA LEU A 162 9.68 12.23 11.39
C LEU A 162 9.24 13.52 10.67
N TYR A 163 8.88 13.40 9.39
CA TYR A 163 8.42 14.53 8.57
C TYR A 163 6.88 14.66 8.52
N GLY A 164 6.16 13.82 9.25
CA GLY A 164 4.69 13.81 9.29
C GLY A 164 4.07 13.48 7.92
N VAL A 165 4.70 12.58 7.18
CA VAL A 165 4.15 11.99 5.95
C VAL A 165 3.48 10.68 6.34
N GLU A 166 2.21 10.55 6.00
CA GLU A 166 1.49 9.29 6.17
C GLU A 166 2.19 8.19 5.39
N ASN A 167 2.33 7.01 6.01
CA ASN A 167 3.08 5.94 5.38
C ASN A 167 2.64 4.57 5.86
N ILE A 168 2.91 3.58 5.03
CA ILE A 168 2.71 2.17 5.34
C ILE A 168 3.79 1.34 4.63
N GLY A 169 4.02 0.12 5.07
CA GLY A 169 5.01 -0.76 4.46
C GLY A 169 4.39 -2.04 3.92
N ARG A 170 4.94 -2.58 2.85
CA ARG A 170 4.59 -3.89 2.30
C ARG A 170 4.80 -4.99 3.34
N HIS A 171 3.90 -5.96 3.38
CA HIS A 171 4.08 -7.20 4.13
C HIS A 171 4.69 -8.30 3.24
N ILE A 172 4.17 -8.52 2.04
CA ILE A 172 4.53 -9.65 1.18
C ILE A 172 4.77 -9.18 -0.26
N PHE A 173 5.83 -9.69 -0.92
CA PHE A 173 5.88 -9.77 -2.38
C PHE A 173 5.16 -11.05 -2.82
N LEU A 174 4.14 -10.90 -3.65
CA LEU A 174 3.32 -12.04 -4.07
C LEU A 174 4.05 -12.90 -5.10
N ASP A 175 4.89 -12.31 -5.93
CA ASP A 175 5.45 -12.90 -7.14
C ASP A 175 6.96 -12.75 -7.30
N ASN A 176 7.71 -12.82 -6.19
CA ASN A 176 9.17 -12.97 -6.25
C ASN A 176 9.56 -14.16 -7.14
N GLU A 177 8.75 -15.20 -7.12
CA GLU A 177 8.78 -16.33 -8.02
C GLU A 177 7.39 -16.49 -8.64
N PRO A 178 7.20 -16.13 -9.94
CA PRO A 178 5.88 -16.10 -10.57
C PRO A 178 5.43 -17.48 -11.05
N THR A 179 5.60 -18.51 -10.22
CA THR A 179 5.01 -19.84 -10.41
C THR A 179 3.69 -19.94 -9.66
N PHE A 180 2.77 -20.75 -10.17
CA PHE A 180 1.45 -20.90 -9.53
C PHE A 180 1.57 -21.41 -8.08
N ALA A 181 2.50 -22.30 -7.81
CA ALA A 181 2.74 -22.84 -6.47
C ALA A 181 3.27 -21.76 -5.50
N ALA A 182 4.25 -20.97 -5.93
CA ALA A 182 4.79 -19.87 -5.11
C ALA A 182 3.76 -18.76 -4.88
N LEU A 183 3.00 -18.38 -5.91
CA LEU A 183 1.90 -17.42 -5.79
C LEU A 183 0.84 -17.88 -4.78
N THR A 184 0.47 -19.16 -4.81
CA THR A 184 -0.47 -19.73 -3.84
C THR A 184 0.11 -19.67 -2.42
N GLN A 185 1.36 -20.06 -2.24
CA GLN A 185 2.03 -19.99 -0.94
C GLN A 185 2.07 -18.56 -0.38
N GLN A 186 2.41 -17.58 -1.21
CA GLN A 186 2.45 -16.16 -0.79
C GLN A 186 1.06 -15.61 -0.50
N LEU A 187 0.03 -16.05 -1.23
CA LEU A 187 -1.36 -15.68 -0.94
C LEU A 187 -1.82 -16.24 0.42
N GLU A 188 -1.48 -17.49 0.75
CA GLU A 188 -1.80 -18.05 2.08
C GLU A 188 -1.04 -17.31 3.20
N ALA A 189 0.21 -16.93 2.99
CA ALA A 189 0.96 -16.10 3.94
C ALA A 189 0.32 -14.72 4.11
N LEU A 190 -0.19 -14.11 3.02
CA LEU A 190 -0.92 -12.84 3.06
C LEU A 190 -2.22 -12.95 3.88
N LYS A 191 -2.99 -14.02 3.68
CA LYS A 191 -4.20 -14.32 4.45
C LYS A 191 -3.89 -14.50 5.95
N ALA A 192 -2.90 -15.32 6.27
CA ALA A 192 -2.47 -15.53 7.65
C ALA A 192 -2.07 -14.21 8.33
N ARG A 193 -1.43 -13.31 7.58
CA ARG A 193 -1.10 -11.97 8.07
C ARG A 193 -2.36 -11.12 8.33
N ALA A 194 -3.30 -11.08 7.39
CA ALA A 194 -4.57 -10.39 7.56
C ALA A 194 -5.38 -10.95 8.73
N ASP A 195 -5.32 -12.28 8.94
CA ASP A 195 -5.98 -12.96 10.06
C ASP A 195 -5.43 -12.53 11.42
N SER A 196 -4.12 -12.29 11.51
CA SER A 196 -3.46 -11.90 12.76
C SER A 196 -3.49 -10.40 13.04
N GLU A 197 -3.42 -9.54 12.00
CA GLU A 197 -3.25 -8.09 12.15
C GLU A 197 -4.46 -7.28 11.69
N GLN A 198 -5.55 -7.94 11.27
CA GLN A 198 -6.76 -7.37 10.70
C GLN A 198 -6.57 -6.78 9.29
N PHE A 199 -5.34 -6.63 8.82
CA PHE A 199 -5.05 -6.23 7.45
C PHE A 199 -3.71 -6.79 6.97
N ALA A 200 -3.58 -6.91 5.64
CA ALA A 200 -2.31 -7.25 5.00
C ALA A 200 -2.12 -6.53 3.67
N ILE A 201 -0.86 -6.34 3.27
CA ILE A 201 -0.47 -5.61 2.06
C ILE A 201 0.46 -6.48 1.24
N ALA A 202 0.05 -6.77 0.00
CA ALA A 202 0.90 -7.41 -0.99
C ALA A 202 1.29 -6.45 -2.10
N ILE A 203 2.51 -6.62 -2.61
CA ILE A 203 2.95 -6.06 -3.89
C ILE A 203 3.10 -7.21 -4.89
N ALA A 204 2.62 -7.00 -6.10
CA ALA A 204 2.74 -7.90 -7.24
C ALA A 204 3.14 -7.11 -8.50
N HIS A 205 3.55 -7.81 -9.56
CA HIS A 205 3.98 -7.20 -10.81
C HIS A 205 3.13 -7.73 -11.99
N PRO A 206 3.13 -7.04 -13.16
CA PRO A 206 2.28 -7.40 -14.30
C PRO A 206 2.83 -8.58 -15.11
N TYR A 207 3.38 -9.60 -14.43
CA TYR A 207 3.77 -10.83 -15.10
C TYR A 207 2.54 -11.59 -15.57
N PRO A 208 2.57 -12.21 -16.78
CA PRO A 208 1.41 -12.94 -17.29
C PRO A 208 0.87 -14.00 -16.32
N GLN A 209 1.77 -14.71 -15.63
CA GLN A 209 1.41 -15.74 -14.65
C GLN A 209 0.73 -15.14 -13.42
N THR A 210 1.24 -14.02 -12.90
CA THR A 210 0.65 -13.29 -11.77
C THR A 210 -0.74 -12.79 -12.12
N VAL A 211 -0.90 -12.18 -13.31
CA VAL A 211 -2.19 -11.67 -13.77
C VAL A 211 -3.21 -12.81 -13.95
N ALA A 212 -2.79 -13.93 -14.53
CA ALA A 212 -3.65 -15.11 -14.68
C ALA A 212 -4.09 -15.68 -13.31
N PHE A 213 -3.18 -15.76 -12.35
CA PHE A 213 -3.46 -16.20 -11.00
C PHE A 213 -4.45 -15.27 -10.28
N LEU A 214 -4.21 -13.96 -10.34
CA LEU A 214 -5.04 -12.96 -9.65
C LEU A 214 -6.49 -12.94 -10.13
N LYS A 215 -6.77 -13.26 -11.39
CA LYS A 215 -8.16 -13.31 -11.92
C LYS A 215 -9.07 -14.23 -11.11
N THR A 216 -8.54 -15.34 -10.60
CA THR A 216 -9.29 -16.30 -9.77
C THR A 216 -9.10 -16.02 -8.29
N ALA A 217 -7.87 -15.81 -7.85
CA ALA A 217 -7.52 -15.64 -6.44
C ALA A 217 -8.23 -14.45 -5.77
N LEU A 218 -8.44 -13.34 -6.50
CA LEU A 218 -9.16 -12.17 -5.97
C LEU A 218 -10.64 -12.48 -5.68
N LEU A 219 -11.29 -13.26 -6.54
CA LEU A 219 -12.67 -13.69 -6.30
C LEU A 219 -12.77 -14.65 -5.13
N GLU A 220 -11.80 -15.56 -4.99
CA GLU A 220 -11.73 -16.49 -3.88
C GLU A 220 -11.49 -15.78 -2.54
N LEU A 221 -10.63 -14.75 -2.48
CA LEU A 221 -10.43 -13.93 -1.28
C LEU A 221 -11.74 -13.31 -0.81
N VAL A 222 -12.49 -12.70 -1.73
CA VAL A 222 -13.79 -12.09 -1.41
C VAL A 222 -14.79 -13.16 -0.93
N ALA A 223 -14.84 -14.33 -1.60
CA ALA A 223 -15.71 -15.44 -1.19
C ALA A 223 -15.36 -16.01 0.19
N GLN A 224 -14.09 -15.90 0.61
CA GLN A 224 -13.61 -16.29 1.94
C GLN A 224 -13.83 -15.20 3.01
N GLY A 225 -14.44 -14.06 2.66
CA GLY A 225 -14.78 -12.99 3.60
C GLY A 225 -13.70 -11.93 3.81
N TYR A 226 -12.64 -11.90 2.98
CA TYR A 226 -11.68 -10.81 2.97
C TYR A 226 -12.22 -9.62 2.16
N GLU A 227 -11.98 -8.41 2.65
CA GLU A 227 -12.29 -7.18 1.93
C GLU A 227 -11.07 -6.71 1.15
N LEU A 228 -11.21 -6.57 -0.17
CA LEU A 228 -10.17 -5.97 -1.01
C LEU A 228 -10.31 -4.46 -0.99
N VAL A 229 -9.30 -3.77 -0.47
CA VAL A 229 -9.32 -2.30 -0.28
C VAL A 229 -8.15 -1.62 -0.98
N PRO A 230 -8.30 -0.36 -1.40
CA PRO A 230 -7.18 0.44 -1.88
C PRO A 230 -6.21 0.71 -0.74
N ILE A 231 -4.91 0.88 -1.06
CA ILE A 231 -3.87 1.07 -0.04
C ILE A 231 -4.09 2.35 0.78
N SER A 232 -4.67 3.41 0.18
CA SER A 232 -4.99 4.65 0.91
C SER A 232 -5.94 4.42 2.08
N GLN A 233 -6.89 3.48 1.96
CA GLN A 233 -7.82 3.15 3.04
C GLN A 233 -7.07 2.55 4.24
N LEU A 234 -6.07 1.69 4.01
CA LEU A 234 -5.25 1.15 5.10
C LEU A 234 -4.34 2.21 5.73
N VAL A 235 -3.82 3.14 4.92
CA VAL A 235 -3.06 4.28 5.41
C VAL A 235 -3.93 5.12 6.34
N GLU A 236 -5.11 5.52 5.89
CA GLU A 236 -6.06 6.33 6.67
C GLU A 236 -6.46 5.63 7.98
N SER A 237 -6.85 4.35 7.91
CA SER A 237 -7.22 3.57 9.09
C SER A 237 -6.09 3.49 10.13
N LYS A 238 -4.83 3.31 9.69
CA LYS A 238 -3.66 3.32 10.57
C LYS A 238 -3.53 4.64 11.33
N TYR A 239 -3.71 5.77 10.64
CA TYR A 239 -3.51 7.09 11.25
C TYR A 239 -4.68 7.50 12.15
N ILE A 240 -5.91 7.09 11.85
CA ILE A 240 -7.06 7.23 12.75
C ILE A 240 -6.80 6.48 14.05
N GLN A 241 -6.41 5.21 14.00
CA GLN A 241 -6.10 4.41 15.19
C GLN A 241 -4.95 4.99 16.02
N LEU A 242 -3.93 5.55 15.37
CA LEU A 242 -2.83 6.22 16.07
C LEU A 242 -3.30 7.48 16.81
N ALA A 243 -4.15 8.28 16.18
CA ALA A 243 -4.72 9.49 16.79
C ALA A 243 -5.60 9.14 18.01
N GLU A 244 -6.46 8.12 17.87
CA GLU A 244 -7.31 7.64 18.98
C GLU A 244 -6.48 7.14 20.18
N ARG A 245 -5.40 6.39 19.92
CA ARG A 245 -4.50 5.94 20.99
C ARG A 245 -3.79 7.10 21.71
N GLN A 246 -3.37 8.13 20.96
CA GLN A 246 -2.75 9.32 21.54
C GLN A 246 -3.74 10.11 22.39
N GLN A 247 -4.98 10.26 21.92
CA GLN A 247 -6.05 10.91 22.69
C GLN A 247 -6.34 10.17 24.00
N HIS A 248 -6.50 8.85 23.95
CA HIS A 248 -6.71 8.04 25.15
C HIS A 248 -5.56 8.16 26.16
N GLN A 249 -4.31 8.21 25.67
CA GLN A 249 -3.15 8.40 26.55
C GLN A 249 -3.16 9.80 27.19
N ALA A 250 -3.54 10.84 26.45
CA ALA A 250 -3.63 12.20 26.97
C ALA A 250 -4.74 12.33 28.04
N ASP A 251 -5.90 11.71 27.81
CA ASP A 251 -7.02 11.73 28.75
C ASP A 251 -6.69 11.00 30.07
N PHE A 252 -5.81 9.98 30.03
CA PHE A 252 -5.36 9.26 31.22
C PHE A 252 -4.36 10.05 32.08
N LEU A 253 -3.69 11.06 31.48
CA LEU A 253 -2.67 11.86 32.16
C LEU A 253 -3.23 13.16 32.78
N ILE A 254 -4.51 13.50 32.57
CA ILE A 254 -5.18 14.62 33.22
C ILE A 254 -5.73 14.13 34.58
N PRO A 255 -5.17 14.54 35.72
CA PRO A 255 -5.77 14.21 37.02
C PRO A 255 -7.16 14.80 37.07
N THR A 256 -8.18 13.99 37.38
CA THR A 256 -9.46 14.51 37.81
C THR A 256 -9.26 15.35 39.05
N SER A 257 -9.30 16.66 38.91
CA SER A 257 -9.35 17.59 40.06
C SER A 257 -10.71 17.43 40.72
N ASP A 258 -10.76 16.66 41.83
CA ASP A 258 -11.86 16.69 42.77
C ASP A 258 -11.80 17.98 43.61
#